data_6ee8b86ece50ed42be1348695fedaae9
#
_entry.id   6ee8b86ece50ed42be1348695fedaae9
#
_cell.length_a   1.000
_cell.length_b   1.000
_cell.length_c   1.000
_cell.angle_alpha   90.00
_cell.angle_beta   90.00
_cell.angle_gamma   90.00
#
_symmetry.space_group_name_H-M   'P 1'
#
loop_
_entity.id
_entity.type
_entity.pdbx_description
1 polymer ?
#
loop_
_entity_poly.entity_id
_entity_poly.type
_entity_poly.pdbx_seq_one_letter_code
_entity_poly.pdbx_strand_id
1 'polypeptide(L)'
;FHPLGVEHALPNCALSHGVDGRKDLMGSGFSDGGILSLASALITGELPEKNHDTEGYPQFTDWPNAPFSSTHQMQYYTWLERAYLSGLRLVVQHATTQETLCQLTTAVGAQANRYDCNDMVAVDRIIEATYDMERYIDAQSGGPGEGWFSIVLTPEAARAEISAGNLAVVLGIETS
;
A
#
# COMPACT_ATOMS: atom_id res chain seq x y z
N PHE A 1 3.98 -2.79 6.94
CA PHE A 1 4.61 -3.06 8.24
C PHE A 1 6.10 -3.35 8.10
N HIS A 2 6.90 -2.97 9.05
CA HIS A 2 8.32 -3.31 9.08
C HIS A 2 8.86 -3.24 10.51
N PRO A 3 9.71 -4.20 10.95
CA PRO A 3 10.23 -4.22 12.32
C PRO A 3 11.03 -2.98 12.70
N LEU A 4 11.66 -2.32 11.75
CA LEU A 4 12.44 -1.09 11.96
C LEU A 4 11.62 0.20 11.85
N GLY A 5 10.30 0.09 11.66
CA GLY A 5 9.39 1.22 11.69
C GLY A 5 8.97 1.77 10.34
N VAL A 6 8.29 2.91 10.38
CA VAL A 6 7.63 3.52 9.22
C VAL A 6 8.58 3.93 8.11
N GLU A 7 9.73 4.47 8.43
CA GLU A 7 10.74 4.87 7.43
C GLU A 7 11.23 3.71 6.57
N HIS A 8 11.26 2.49 7.15
CA HIS A 8 11.64 1.27 6.44
C HIS A 8 10.46 0.64 5.70
N ALA A 9 9.24 0.78 6.23
CA ALA A 9 8.03 0.28 5.58
C ALA A 9 7.59 1.15 4.39
N LEU A 10 7.74 2.46 4.54
CA LEU A 10 7.30 3.47 3.57
C LEU A 10 8.46 4.41 3.19
N PRO A 11 9.58 3.89 2.67
CA PRO A 11 10.71 4.73 2.30
C PRO A 11 10.36 5.59 1.08
N ASN A 12 11.17 6.61 0.84
CA ASN A 12 11.23 7.28 -0.46
C ASN A 12 11.59 6.27 -1.55
N CYS A 13 10.63 5.86 -2.34
CA CYS A 13 10.77 4.69 -3.23
C CYS A 13 11.59 4.99 -4.49
N ALA A 14 12.80 5.52 -4.35
CA ALA A 14 13.70 5.81 -5.46
C ALA A 14 13.95 4.63 -6.41
N LEU A 15 13.86 3.40 -5.88
CA LEU A 15 13.99 2.19 -6.70
C LEU A 15 12.76 1.91 -7.58
N SER A 16 11.58 2.38 -7.18
CA SER A 16 10.33 2.14 -7.91
C SER A 16 10.04 3.27 -8.90
N HIS A 17 10.19 4.51 -8.50
CA HIS A 17 9.80 5.65 -9.34
C HIS A 17 10.86 6.77 -9.41
N GLY A 18 12.10 6.44 -9.12
CA GLY A 18 13.26 7.33 -9.25
C GLY A 18 13.46 8.25 -8.05
N VAL A 19 14.60 8.95 -8.05
CA VAL A 19 14.92 9.94 -7.02
C VAL A 19 13.86 11.04 -7.05
N ASP A 20 13.35 11.39 -5.89
CA ASP A 20 12.32 12.42 -5.69
C ASP A 20 11.00 12.14 -6.45
N GLY A 21 10.69 10.87 -6.70
CA GLY A 21 9.46 10.49 -7.39
C GLY A 21 9.39 10.89 -8.86
N ARG A 22 10.53 11.23 -9.49
CA ARG A 22 10.59 11.74 -10.87
C ARG A 22 10.07 10.80 -11.94
N LYS A 23 9.89 9.52 -11.63
CA LYS A 23 9.32 8.50 -12.53
C LYS A 23 7.93 8.06 -12.12
N ASP A 24 7.30 8.72 -11.19
CA ASP A 24 5.93 8.44 -10.80
C ASP A 24 4.93 9.15 -11.72
N LEU A 25 4.59 8.50 -12.82
CA LEU A 25 3.63 9.01 -13.80
C LEU A 25 2.24 9.25 -13.22
N MET A 26 1.82 8.42 -12.27
CA MET A 26 0.48 8.50 -11.68
C MET A 26 0.42 9.51 -10.53
N GLY A 27 1.50 9.66 -9.79
CA GLY A 27 1.56 10.57 -8.65
C GLY A 27 1.72 12.04 -9.03
N SER A 28 2.58 12.33 -9.99
CA SER A 28 2.93 13.71 -10.35
C SER A 28 2.26 14.23 -11.62
N GLY A 29 1.94 13.36 -12.57
CA GLY A 29 1.42 13.79 -13.88
C GLY A 29 -0.01 14.30 -13.87
N PHE A 30 -0.83 13.90 -12.92
CA PHE A 30 -2.27 14.24 -12.91
C PHE A 30 -2.67 15.31 -11.90
N SER A 31 -1.79 15.68 -10.95
CA SER A 31 -2.18 16.57 -9.87
C SER A 31 -1.99 18.05 -10.12
N ASP A 32 -0.96 18.46 -10.85
CA ASP A 32 -0.57 19.89 -10.95
C ASP A 32 -0.40 20.46 -12.35
N GLY A 33 -0.84 19.79 -13.35
CA GLY A 33 -0.71 20.34 -14.71
C GLY A 33 -1.38 19.50 -15.78
N GLY A 34 -2.01 18.41 -15.39
CA GLY A 34 -2.77 17.56 -16.30
C GLY A 34 -1.97 17.10 -17.52
N ILE A 35 -2.57 17.21 -18.69
CA ILE A 35 -1.98 16.79 -19.97
C ILE A 35 -0.64 17.48 -20.29
N LEU A 36 -0.43 18.69 -19.81
CA LEU A 36 0.82 19.44 -20.10
C LEU A 36 2.01 18.85 -19.32
N SER A 37 1.80 18.42 -18.08
CA SER A 37 2.84 17.75 -17.30
C SER A 37 3.19 16.39 -17.88
N LEU A 38 2.19 15.65 -18.36
CA LEU A 38 2.40 14.38 -19.05
C LEU A 38 3.16 14.57 -20.36
N ALA A 39 2.80 15.57 -21.15
CA ALA A 39 3.49 15.91 -22.39
C ALA A 39 4.95 16.34 -22.14
N SER A 40 5.19 17.14 -21.10
CA SER A 40 6.54 17.51 -20.67
C SER A 40 7.36 16.29 -20.27
N ALA A 41 6.79 15.40 -19.46
CA ALA A 41 7.44 14.17 -19.02
C ALA A 41 7.81 13.25 -20.20
N LEU A 42 6.95 13.15 -21.20
CA LEU A 42 7.23 12.37 -22.42
C LEU A 42 8.35 12.96 -23.27
N ILE A 43 8.49 14.29 -23.26
CA ILE A 43 9.52 15.00 -24.06
C ILE A 43 10.86 15.03 -23.32
N THR A 44 10.85 15.30 -22.02
CA THR A 44 12.07 15.49 -21.23
C THR A 44 12.56 14.23 -20.55
N GLY A 45 11.69 13.22 -20.41
CA GLY A 45 11.96 12.03 -19.60
C GLY A 45 11.96 12.31 -18.09
N GLU A 46 11.62 13.52 -17.68
CA GLU A 46 11.59 13.95 -16.28
C GLU A 46 10.17 14.35 -15.87
N LEU A 47 9.67 13.74 -14.82
CA LEU A 47 8.40 14.10 -14.23
C LEU A 47 8.56 15.29 -13.29
N PRO A 48 7.51 16.11 -13.09
CA PRO A 48 7.55 17.20 -12.13
C PRO A 48 7.93 16.67 -10.75
N GLU A 49 8.77 17.41 -10.07
CA GLU A 49 9.22 17.04 -8.71
C GLU A 49 8.04 17.06 -7.75
N LYS A 50 7.53 15.88 -7.40
CA LYS A 50 6.73 15.70 -6.21
C LYS A 50 7.36 14.58 -5.40
N ASN A 51 8.05 15.02 -4.40
CA ASN A 51 8.66 14.14 -3.43
C ASN A 51 7.66 13.83 -2.32
N HIS A 52 7.75 12.63 -1.80
CA HIS A 52 7.13 12.27 -0.54
C HIS A 52 8.20 11.62 0.35
N ASP A 53 8.16 11.89 1.60
CA ASP A 53 9.01 11.28 2.60
C ASP A 53 8.20 10.86 3.82
N THR A 54 8.84 10.22 4.77
CA THR A 54 8.23 9.79 6.02
C THR A 54 8.47 10.77 7.16
N GLU A 55 8.98 11.95 6.88
CA GLU A 55 9.15 12.99 7.87
C GLU A 55 7.79 13.43 8.44
N GLY A 56 7.80 13.87 9.67
CA GLY A 56 6.59 14.32 10.36
C GLY A 56 5.76 13.20 10.97
N TYR A 57 6.26 11.97 11.06
CA TYR A 57 5.61 10.94 11.88
C TYR A 57 5.44 11.44 13.33
N PRO A 58 4.27 11.25 13.97
CA PRO A 58 3.07 10.55 13.48
C PRO A 58 2.06 11.43 12.76
N GLN A 59 2.28 12.72 12.56
CA GLN A 59 1.31 13.63 11.96
C GLN A 59 1.17 13.42 10.46
N PHE A 60 2.24 13.07 9.77
CA PHE A 60 2.26 12.77 8.31
C PHE A 60 1.50 13.81 7.48
N THR A 61 1.82 15.08 7.68
CA THR A 61 1.14 16.18 6.98
C THR A 61 1.32 16.11 5.47
N ASP A 62 2.44 15.53 5.03
CA ASP A 62 2.82 15.42 3.62
C ASP A 62 2.82 13.99 3.08
N TRP A 63 2.60 12.99 3.95
CA TRP A 63 2.60 11.58 3.57
C TRP A 63 1.34 10.83 4.02
N PRO A 64 0.83 9.96 3.17
CA PRO A 64 1.05 9.92 1.73
C PRO A 64 0.42 11.15 1.09
N ASN A 65 1.01 11.66 0.03
CA ASN A 65 0.38 12.72 -0.76
C ASN A 65 -0.72 12.09 -1.63
N ALA A 66 -1.65 11.44 -0.96
CA ALA A 66 -2.82 10.88 -1.58
C ALA A 66 -3.75 12.02 -2.07
N PRO A 67 -4.46 11.81 -3.14
CA PRO A 67 -4.70 10.57 -3.89
C PRO A 67 -3.70 10.29 -5.02
N PHE A 68 -2.56 10.90 -5.02
CA PHE A 68 -1.69 11.01 -6.19
C PHE A 68 -0.51 10.03 -6.21
N SER A 69 -0.30 9.23 -5.18
CA SER A 69 0.72 8.20 -5.13
C SER A 69 0.11 6.82 -5.28
N SER A 70 0.29 6.19 -6.44
CA SER A 70 -0.32 4.89 -6.76
C SER A 70 0.66 3.74 -6.88
N THR A 71 1.96 4.00 -6.81
CA THR A 71 3.00 3.01 -7.14
C THR A 71 3.61 2.30 -5.93
N HIS A 72 3.20 2.65 -4.71
CA HIS A 72 3.73 2.06 -3.48
C HIS A 72 2.71 2.11 -2.34
N GLN A 73 3.04 1.44 -1.26
CA GLN A 73 2.20 1.41 -0.07
C GLN A 73 1.99 2.83 0.50
N MET A 74 0.74 3.23 0.64
CA MET A 74 0.37 4.55 1.16
C MET A 74 -0.12 4.51 2.60
N GLN A 75 -0.15 3.34 3.23
CA GLN A 75 -0.65 3.19 4.59
C GLN A 75 0.24 2.28 5.41
N TYR A 76 0.65 2.77 6.56
CA TYR A 76 1.36 1.99 7.56
C TYR A 76 0.39 1.34 8.54
N TYR A 77 0.68 0.14 9.03
CA TYR A 77 -0.26 -0.65 9.83
C TYR A 77 -0.74 0.06 11.11
N THR A 78 0.08 0.92 11.72
CA THR A 78 -0.33 1.68 12.91
C THR A 78 -1.45 2.68 12.65
N TRP A 79 -1.66 3.10 11.40
CA TRP A 79 -2.81 3.94 11.05
C TRP A 79 -4.10 3.11 11.00
N LEU A 80 -4.01 1.87 10.57
CA LEU A 80 -5.12 0.92 10.67
C LEU A 80 -5.43 0.61 12.13
N GLU A 81 -4.40 0.44 12.98
CA GLU A 81 -4.56 0.29 14.43
C GLU A 81 -5.29 1.49 15.04
N ARG A 82 -4.95 2.71 14.63
CA ARG A 82 -5.66 3.91 15.07
C ARG A 82 -7.14 3.87 14.68
N ALA A 83 -7.46 3.44 13.48
CA ALA A 83 -8.84 3.27 13.03
C ALA A 83 -9.56 2.17 13.85
N TYR A 84 -8.89 1.05 14.12
CA TYR A 84 -9.36 -0.01 14.99
C TYR A 84 -9.66 0.52 16.41
N LEU A 85 -8.74 1.23 17.02
CA LEU A 85 -8.92 1.86 18.34
C LEU A 85 -10.08 2.87 18.35
N SER A 86 -10.37 3.48 17.22
CA SER A 86 -11.51 4.39 17.03
C SER A 86 -12.83 3.68 16.75
N GLY A 87 -12.85 2.33 16.71
CA GLY A 87 -14.07 1.53 16.57
C GLY A 87 -14.25 0.79 15.25
N LEU A 88 -13.28 0.83 14.33
CA LEU A 88 -13.30 -0.02 13.13
C LEU A 88 -13.22 -1.50 13.54
N ARG A 89 -14.14 -2.34 13.01
CA ARG A 89 -14.24 -3.77 13.39
C ARG A 89 -14.30 -4.72 12.20
N LEU A 90 -14.48 -4.20 11.02
CA LEU A 90 -14.52 -4.99 9.79
C LEU A 90 -13.89 -4.24 8.65
N VAL A 91 -12.99 -4.89 7.93
CA VAL A 91 -12.46 -4.40 6.65
C VAL A 91 -12.49 -5.51 5.61
N VAL A 92 -12.64 -5.11 4.36
CA VAL A 92 -12.37 -5.98 3.23
C VAL A 92 -11.07 -5.50 2.61
N GLN A 93 -10.05 -6.35 2.65
CA GLN A 93 -8.78 -6.09 2.01
C GLN A 93 -8.74 -6.76 0.66
N HIS A 94 -8.72 -5.96 -0.40
CA HIS A 94 -8.58 -6.47 -1.75
C HIS A 94 -7.10 -6.63 -2.14
N ALA A 95 -6.75 -7.80 -2.65
CA ALA A 95 -5.54 -8.00 -3.45
C ALA A 95 -5.82 -7.42 -4.84
N THR A 96 -5.54 -6.13 -4.98
CA THR A 96 -5.80 -5.37 -6.21
C THR A 96 -4.57 -5.39 -7.09
N THR A 97 -4.74 -5.80 -8.34
CA THR A 97 -3.67 -5.83 -9.34
C THR A 97 -4.23 -5.62 -10.74
N GLN A 98 -3.37 -5.15 -11.64
CA GLN A 98 -3.67 -4.99 -13.05
C GLN A 98 -2.42 -5.26 -13.88
N GLU A 99 -2.36 -6.41 -14.53
CA GLU A 99 -1.22 -6.87 -15.33
C GLU A 99 -0.82 -5.86 -16.41
N THR A 100 -1.81 -5.37 -17.17
CA THR A 100 -1.55 -4.43 -18.27
C THR A 100 -0.93 -3.12 -17.79
N LEU A 101 -1.41 -2.58 -16.67
CA LEU A 101 -0.87 -1.35 -16.10
C LEU A 101 0.54 -1.58 -15.55
N CYS A 102 0.77 -2.71 -14.90
CA CYS A 102 2.09 -3.11 -14.41
C CYS A 102 3.10 -3.20 -15.55
N GLN A 103 2.75 -3.87 -16.63
CA GLN A 103 3.59 -4.02 -17.84
C GLN A 103 3.87 -2.65 -18.48
N LEU A 104 2.84 -1.80 -18.61
CA LEU A 104 2.99 -0.46 -19.18
C LEU A 104 3.91 0.42 -18.35
N THR A 105 3.68 0.51 -17.05
CA THR A 105 4.48 1.35 -16.15
C THR A 105 5.93 0.87 -16.07
N THR A 106 6.16 -0.43 -16.13
CA THR A 106 7.50 -1.02 -16.22
C THR A 106 8.17 -0.70 -17.56
N ALA A 107 7.44 -0.85 -18.67
CA ALA A 107 7.97 -0.60 -20.01
C ALA A 107 8.41 0.84 -20.22
N VAL A 108 7.68 1.81 -19.63
CA VAL A 108 8.05 3.24 -19.72
C VAL A 108 9.02 3.67 -18.60
N GLY A 109 9.47 2.72 -17.76
CA GLY A 109 10.42 2.99 -16.70
C GLY A 109 9.86 3.79 -15.52
N ALA A 110 8.53 3.93 -15.43
CA ALA A 110 7.87 4.58 -14.30
C ALA A 110 7.87 3.72 -13.03
N GLN A 111 8.08 2.43 -13.19
CA GLN A 111 8.16 1.46 -12.10
C GLN A 111 9.30 0.49 -12.34
N ALA A 112 10.02 0.12 -11.28
CA ALA A 112 11.03 -0.93 -11.38
C ALA A 112 10.37 -2.30 -11.52
N ASN A 113 10.82 -3.09 -12.50
CA ASN A 113 10.38 -4.48 -12.64
C ASN A 113 11.03 -5.36 -11.55
N ARG A 114 10.48 -5.35 -10.35
CA ARG A 114 10.94 -6.19 -9.24
C ARG A 114 10.25 -7.54 -9.20
N TYR A 115 9.03 -7.62 -9.73
CA TYR A 115 8.14 -8.75 -9.60
C TYR A 115 7.42 -9.00 -10.90
N ASP A 116 6.96 -10.22 -11.10
CA ASP A 116 6.13 -10.59 -12.22
C ASP A 116 4.84 -9.75 -12.21
N CYS A 117 4.47 -9.22 -13.36
CA CYS A 117 3.23 -8.48 -13.53
C CYS A 117 1.99 -9.38 -13.63
N ASN A 118 2.17 -10.70 -13.68
CA ASN A 118 1.03 -11.64 -13.71
C ASN A 118 0.13 -11.41 -12.49
N ASP A 119 -1.15 -11.20 -12.75
CA ASP A 119 -2.13 -10.85 -11.73
C ASP A 119 -2.18 -11.87 -10.59
N MET A 120 -2.15 -13.16 -10.89
CA MET A 120 -2.23 -14.19 -9.85
C MET A 120 -0.96 -14.26 -8.99
N VAL A 121 0.20 -14.01 -9.58
CA VAL A 121 1.46 -13.91 -8.81
C VAL A 121 1.42 -12.69 -7.87
N ALA A 122 0.87 -11.58 -8.33
CA ALA A 122 0.70 -10.39 -7.51
C ALA A 122 -0.33 -10.62 -6.39
N VAL A 123 -1.46 -11.26 -6.70
CA VAL A 123 -2.50 -11.63 -5.73
C VAL A 123 -1.93 -12.52 -4.63
N ASP A 124 -1.24 -13.60 -4.97
CA ASP A 124 -0.64 -14.52 -3.99
C ASP A 124 0.29 -13.79 -3.03
N ARG A 125 1.13 -12.90 -3.56
CA ARG A 125 2.07 -12.11 -2.76
C ARG A 125 1.36 -11.12 -1.82
N ILE A 126 0.27 -10.48 -2.27
CA ILE A 126 -0.50 -9.55 -1.45
C ILE A 126 -1.20 -10.30 -0.32
N ILE A 127 -1.77 -11.46 -0.62
CA ILE A 127 -2.42 -12.32 0.37
C ILE A 127 -1.38 -12.80 1.40
N GLU A 128 -0.22 -13.30 0.95
CA GLU A 128 0.86 -13.73 1.84
C GLU A 128 1.34 -12.59 2.74
N ALA A 129 1.54 -11.39 2.18
CA ALA A 129 1.91 -10.22 2.96
C ALA A 129 0.84 -9.81 3.99
N THR A 130 -0.43 -10.08 3.72
CA THR A 130 -1.52 -9.82 4.67
C THR A 130 -1.47 -10.81 5.85
N TYR A 131 -1.20 -12.10 5.59
CA TYR A 131 -0.93 -13.08 6.64
C TYR A 131 0.35 -12.78 7.42
N ASP A 132 1.39 -12.27 6.76
CA ASP A 132 2.60 -11.81 7.45
C ASP A 132 2.31 -10.65 8.40
N MET A 133 1.43 -9.73 8.01
CA MET A 133 1.01 -8.63 8.87
C MET A 133 0.23 -9.13 10.09
N GLU A 134 -0.68 -10.09 9.92
CA GLU A 134 -1.38 -10.74 11.04
C GLU A 134 -0.37 -11.35 12.02
N ARG A 135 0.55 -12.19 11.53
CA ARG A 135 1.60 -12.80 12.35
C ARG A 135 2.49 -11.77 13.06
N TYR A 136 2.78 -10.66 12.39
CA TYR A 136 3.57 -9.58 12.97
C TYR A 136 2.84 -8.87 14.11
N ILE A 137 1.55 -8.59 13.96
CA ILE A 137 0.71 -7.99 14.99
C ILE A 137 0.51 -8.95 16.17
N ASP A 138 0.29 -10.22 15.88
CA ASP A 138 0.20 -11.30 16.89
C ASP A 138 1.47 -11.38 17.73
N ALA A 139 2.64 -11.35 17.09
CA ALA A 139 3.92 -11.39 17.78
C ALA A 139 4.14 -10.19 18.73
N GLN A 140 3.57 -9.04 18.41
CA GLN A 140 3.61 -7.86 19.29
C GLN A 140 2.61 -7.97 20.44
N SER A 141 1.57 -8.77 20.30
CA SER A 141 0.46 -8.90 21.25
C SER A 141 0.60 -10.09 22.20
N GLY A 142 1.64 -10.89 22.03
CA GLY A 142 1.93 -12.03 22.92
C GLY A 142 2.00 -13.38 22.22
N GLY A 143 1.58 -13.50 20.99
CA GLY A 143 1.67 -14.73 20.20
C GLY A 143 0.51 -14.95 19.23
N PRO A 144 0.47 -16.11 18.58
CA PRO A 144 -0.55 -16.39 17.56
C PRO A 144 -1.98 -16.25 18.08
N GLY A 145 -2.77 -15.44 17.39
CA GLY A 145 -4.15 -15.17 17.73
C GLY A 145 -4.38 -14.18 18.88
N GLU A 146 -3.33 -13.56 19.41
CA GLU A 146 -3.43 -12.56 20.47
C GLU A 146 -3.49 -11.11 19.93
N GLY A 147 -3.36 -10.96 18.62
CA GLY A 147 -3.41 -9.67 17.94
C GLY A 147 -4.82 -9.13 17.74
N TRP A 148 -4.90 -7.85 17.45
CA TRP A 148 -6.17 -7.17 17.16
C TRP A 148 -6.63 -7.31 15.71
N PHE A 149 -5.82 -7.88 14.83
CA PHE A 149 -6.04 -8.00 13.38
C PHE A 149 -6.20 -9.49 13.05
N SER A 150 -7.39 -9.93 12.63
CA SER A 150 -7.70 -11.34 12.40
C SER A 150 -8.27 -11.56 11.01
N ILE A 151 -7.59 -12.35 10.19
CA ILE A 151 -8.07 -12.77 8.88
C ILE A 151 -9.16 -13.82 9.09
N VAL A 152 -10.34 -13.60 8.49
CA VAL A 152 -11.51 -14.44 8.67
C VAL A 152 -12.03 -14.96 7.34
N LEU A 153 -12.42 -16.24 7.32
CA LEU A 153 -12.86 -16.93 6.11
C LEU A 153 -14.36 -17.19 6.08
N THR A 154 -15.06 -16.94 7.19
CA THR A 154 -16.50 -17.13 7.27
C THR A 154 -17.19 -15.98 7.99
N PRO A 155 -18.49 -15.74 7.73
CA PRO A 155 -19.24 -14.72 8.44
C PRO A 155 -19.34 -14.98 9.95
N GLU A 156 -19.34 -16.25 10.36
CA GLU A 156 -19.39 -16.68 11.76
C GLU A 156 -18.10 -16.30 12.48
N ALA A 157 -16.93 -16.57 11.86
CA ALA A 157 -15.63 -16.17 12.37
C ALA A 157 -15.54 -14.64 12.46
N ALA A 158 -16.00 -13.91 11.45
CA ALA A 158 -16.01 -12.46 11.48
C ALA A 158 -16.82 -11.91 12.66
N ARG A 159 -18.03 -12.48 12.92
CA ARG A 159 -18.85 -12.06 14.06
C ARG A 159 -18.18 -12.40 15.40
N ALA A 160 -17.49 -13.53 15.49
CA ALA A 160 -16.77 -13.92 16.69
C ALA A 160 -15.65 -12.92 17.01
N GLU A 161 -14.81 -12.59 16.01
CA GLU A 161 -13.73 -11.59 16.17
C GLU A 161 -14.26 -10.21 16.54
N ILE A 162 -15.32 -9.74 15.86
CA ILE A 162 -15.96 -8.45 16.17
C ILE A 162 -16.50 -8.46 17.61
N SER A 163 -17.10 -9.56 18.05
CA SER A 163 -17.65 -9.69 19.41
C SER A 163 -16.55 -9.75 20.46
N ALA A 164 -15.40 -10.30 20.13
CA ALA A 164 -14.19 -10.28 20.95
C ALA A 164 -13.53 -8.90 21.02
N GLY A 165 -13.95 -7.97 20.17
CA GLY A 165 -13.40 -6.61 20.11
C GLY A 165 -12.29 -6.44 19.07
N ASN A 166 -11.97 -7.47 18.29
CA ASN A 166 -10.93 -7.47 17.28
C ASN A 166 -11.39 -6.87 15.94
N LEU A 167 -10.47 -6.62 15.05
CA LEU A 167 -10.70 -6.24 13.67
C LEU A 167 -10.76 -7.51 12.80
N ALA A 168 -11.95 -7.84 12.29
CA ALA A 168 -12.12 -8.88 11.31
C ALA A 168 -11.70 -8.41 9.91
N VAL A 169 -10.86 -9.19 9.24
CA VAL A 169 -10.32 -8.88 7.92
C VAL A 169 -10.77 -9.93 6.92
N VAL A 170 -11.57 -9.51 5.96
CA VAL A 170 -12.02 -10.37 4.85
C VAL A 170 -11.09 -10.14 3.66
N LEU A 171 -10.55 -11.20 3.10
CA LEU A 171 -9.72 -11.10 1.89
C LEU A 171 -10.61 -11.08 0.65
N GLY A 172 -10.30 -10.18 -0.26
CA GLY A 172 -10.92 -10.06 -1.57
C GLY A 172 -9.86 -10.04 -2.67
N ILE A 173 -10.29 -10.27 -3.90
CA ILE A 173 -9.43 -10.18 -5.08
C ILE A 173 -10.11 -9.23 -6.08
N GLU A 174 -9.33 -8.31 -6.60
CA GLU A 174 -9.74 -7.37 -7.65
C GLU A 174 -8.69 -7.38 -8.76
N THR A 175 -9.02 -8.02 -9.86
CA THR A 175 -8.18 -8.07 -11.07
C THR A 175 -8.97 -7.59 -12.27
N SER A 176 -8.29 -7.04 -13.28
CA SER A 176 -8.93 -6.55 -14.51
C SER A 176 -8.22 -7.01 -15.76
#